data_276979ab83c3cb2f5d8a3cb66288d05a
#
_entry.id   276979ab83c3cb2f5d8a3cb66288d05a
#
_cell.length_a   1.000
_cell.length_b   1.000
_cell.length_c   1.000
_cell.angle_alpha   90.00
_cell.angle_beta   90.00
_cell.angle_gamma   90.00
#
_symmetry.space_group_name_H-M   'P 1'
#
loop_
_entity.id
_entity.type
_entity.pdbx_description
1 polymer ?
#
loop_
_entity_poly.entity_id
_entity_poly.type
_entity_poly.pdbx_seq_one_letter_code
_entity_poly.pdbx_strand_id
1 'polypeptide(L)'
;MKFYKLKQLQFAYGYDQMQEMIETGMAWKMEGAYGRDAMDSLRSGACFLPTTSKKDYYGSTIPSRYQVQKGTAGSYENSVKFYTNLI
;
A
#
# COMPACT_ATOMS: atom_id res chain seq x y z
N MET A 1 0.71 3.58 -16.28
CA MET A 1 1.71 4.38 -15.53
C MET A 1 2.87 3.48 -15.15
N LYS A 2 4.09 3.96 -15.34
CA LYS A 2 5.27 3.20 -14.98
C LYS A 2 5.50 3.26 -13.47
N PHE A 3 6.15 2.22 -12.93
CA PHE A 3 6.38 2.06 -11.50
C PHE A 3 7.13 3.26 -10.90
N TYR A 4 8.20 3.72 -11.57
CA TYR A 4 8.98 4.84 -11.04
C TYR A 4 8.15 6.12 -10.96
N LYS A 5 7.24 6.33 -11.91
CA LYS A 5 6.36 7.51 -11.90
C LYS A 5 5.39 7.44 -10.72
N LEU A 6 4.85 6.26 -10.46
CA LEU A 6 3.96 6.07 -9.32
C LEU A 6 4.70 6.33 -8.00
N LYS A 7 5.94 5.87 -7.88
CA LYS A 7 6.76 6.11 -6.68
C LYS A 7 7.07 7.60 -6.52
N GLN A 8 7.35 8.33 -7.61
CA GLN A 8 7.53 9.77 -7.56
C GLN A 8 6.27 10.49 -7.06
N LEU A 9 5.11 10.05 -7.50
CA LEU A 9 3.84 10.64 -7.07
C LEU A 9 3.57 10.33 -5.59
N GLN A 10 3.88 9.12 -5.14
CA GLN A 10 3.77 8.79 -3.71
C GLN A 10 4.62 9.76 -2.87
N PHE A 11 5.86 10.00 -3.30
CA PHE A 11 6.74 10.94 -2.62
C PHE A 11 6.15 12.35 -2.62
N ALA A 12 5.67 12.80 -3.78
CA ALA A 12 5.15 14.17 -3.93
C ALA A 12 3.91 14.41 -3.07
N TYR A 13 3.06 13.38 -2.88
CA TYR A 13 1.84 13.50 -2.09
C TYR A 13 2.01 13.02 -0.64
N GLY A 14 3.23 12.64 -0.25
CA GLY A 14 3.52 12.32 1.16
C GLY A 14 3.19 10.90 1.58
N TYR A 15 3.10 9.95 0.65
CA TYR A 15 2.77 8.55 0.94
C TYR A 15 3.96 7.60 0.87
N ASP A 16 5.16 8.12 0.58
CA ASP A 16 6.35 7.28 0.42
C ASP A 16 6.72 6.54 1.71
N GLN A 17 6.63 7.20 2.87
CA GLN A 17 6.94 6.57 4.14
C GLN A 17 5.94 5.46 4.49
N MET A 18 4.65 5.71 4.29
CA MET A 18 3.64 4.68 4.53
C MET A 18 3.84 3.50 3.58
N GLN A 19 4.18 3.76 2.31
CA GLN A 19 4.48 2.69 1.37
C GLN A 19 5.65 1.83 1.85
N GLU A 20 6.70 2.45 2.38
CA GLU A 20 7.83 1.71 2.92
C GLU A 20 7.43 0.86 4.12
N MET A 21 6.63 1.41 5.02
CA MET A 21 6.14 0.65 6.18
C MET A 21 5.30 -0.55 5.76
N ILE A 22 4.53 -0.42 4.68
CA ILE A 22 3.76 -1.50 4.10
C ILE A 22 4.69 -2.56 3.48
N GLU A 23 5.70 -2.10 2.71
CA GLU A 23 6.65 -3.00 2.04
C GLU A 23 7.43 -3.85 3.04
N THR A 24 7.82 -3.28 4.17
CA THR A 24 8.58 -3.99 5.20
C THR A 24 7.69 -4.78 6.15
N GLY A 25 6.39 -4.53 6.14
CA GLY A 25 5.45 -5.13 7.08
C GLY A 25 5.38 -4.44 8.43
N MET A 26 6.18 -3.38 8.64
CA MET A 26 6.23 -2.68 9.92
C MET A 26 4.90 -2.05 10.31
N ALA A 27 4.12 -1.60 9.32
CA ALA A 27 2.83 -0.97 9.59
C ALA A 27 1.90 -1.87 10.42
N TRP A 28 2.00 -3.18 10.23
CA TRP A 28 1.13 -4.15 10.91
C TRP A 28 1.76 -4.77 12.15
N LYS A 29 3.03 -4.46 12.42
CA LYS A 29 3.74 -4.93 13.61
C LYS A 29 3.82 -3.89 14.71
N MET A 30 3.53 -2.64 14.39
CA MET A 30 3.53 -1.54 15.36
C MET A 30 2.12 -1.36 15.91
N GLU A 31 2.03 -1.05 17.19
CA GLU A 31 0.75 -0.78 17.83
C GLU A 31 0.21 0.59 17.44
N GLY A 32 -1.12 0.74 17.53
CA GLY A 32 -1.78 2.02 17.34
C GLY A 32 -2.28 2.24 15.93
N ALA A 33 -2.19 3.48 15.44
CA ALA A 33 -2.85 3.92 14.23
C ALA A 33 -2.19 3.46 12.94
N TYR A 34 -0.96 2.93 12.99
CA TYR A 34 -0.22 2.62 11.76
C TYR A 34 -0.93 1.59 10.88
N GLY A 35 -1.46 0.53 11.50
CA GLY A 35 -2.20 -0.49 10.76
C GLY A 35 -3.45 0.06 10.09
N ARG A 36 -4.17 0.94 10.79
CA ARG A 36 -5.36 1.60 10.24
C ARG A 36 -5.00 2.53 9.09
N ASP A 37 -3.94 3.33 9.27
CA ASP A 37 -3.48 4.24 8.24
C ASP A 37 -3.03 3.48 6.99
N ALA A 38 -2.36 2.34 7.20
CA ALA A 38 -1.96 1.47 6.10
C ALA A 38 -3.19 0.96 5.34
N MET A 39 -4.20 0.47 6.05
CA MET A 39 -5.43 -0.03 5.42
C MET A 39 -6.17 1.08 4.67
N ASP A 40 -6.24 2.28 5.23
CA ASP A 40 -6.87 3.42 4.56
C ASP A 40 -6.11 3.78 3.28
N SER A 41 -4.78 3.77 3.34
CA SER A 41 -3.93 4.03 2.17
C SER A 41 -4.11 2.97 1.08
N LEU A 42 -4.29 1.71 1.47
CA LEU A 42 -4.54 0.63 0.52
C LEU A 42 -5.93 0.76 -0.12
N ARG A 43 -6.94 1.10 0.69
CA ARG A 43 -8.31 1.27 0.17
C ARG A 43 -8.41 2.44 -0.80
N SER A 44 -7.78 3.56 -0.50
CA SER A 44 -7.81 4.73 -1.38
C SER A 44 -7.01 4.51 -2.65
N GLY A 45 -5.95 3.70 -2.59
CA GLY A 45 -4.99 3.52 -3.66
C GLY A 45 -3.73 4.35 -3.48
N ALA A 46 -3.63 5.16 -2.41
CA ALA A 46 -2.41 5.92 -2.15
C ALA A 46 -1.19 5.00 -2.01
N CYS A 47 -1.40 3.81 -1.47
CA CYS A 47 -0.37 2.78 -1.35
C CYS A 47 -0.88 1.44 -1.89
N PHE A 48 0.04 0.52 -2.13
CA PHE A 48 -0.26 -0.82 -2.63
C PHE A 48 0.53 -1.86 -1.84
N LEU A 49 0.04 -3.10 -1.87
CA LEU A 49 0.64 -4.19 -1.12
C LEU A 49 2.01 -4.58 -1.71
N PRO A 50 2.90 -5.17 -0.91
CA PRO A 50 4.18 -5.66 -1.41
C PRO A 50 4.02 -6.87 -2.32
N THR A 51 5.11 -7.30 -2.95
CA THR A 51 5.12 -8.46 -3.85
C THR A 51 5.05 -9.78 -3.08
N THR A 52 5.40 -9.76 -1.79
CA THR A 52 5.33 -10.95 -0.93
C THR A 52 4.38 -10.68 0.23
N SER A 53 3.69 -11.72 0.69
CA SER A 53 2.81 -11.59 1.86
C SER A 53 3.61 -11.30 3.12
N LYS A 54 2.98 -10.65 4.09
CA LYS A 54 3.58 -10.27 5.38
C LYS A 54 2.70 -10.80 6.51
N LYS A 55 3.21 -10.74 7.73
CA LYS A 55 2.45 -11.09 8.94
C LYS A 55 2.18 -9.83 9.75
N ASP A 56 0.99 -9.77 10.35
CA ASP A 56 0.68 -8.69 11.28
C ASP A 56 1.16 -9.04 12.69
N TYR A 57 0.87 -8.16 13.64
CA TYR A 57 1.25 -8.32 15.04
C TYR A 57 0.73 -9.64 15.64
N TYR A 58 -0.46 -10.07 15.21
CA TYR A 58 -1.12 -11.27 15.73
C TYR A 58 -0.79 -12.53 14.93
N GLY A 59 0.09 -12.43 13.94
CA GLY A 59 0.47 -13.56 13.11
C GLY A 59 -0.46 -13.84 11.94
N SER A 60 -1.47 -13.01 11.73
CA SER A 60 -2.35 -13.13 10.57
C SER A 60 -1.64 -12.71 9.30
N THR A 61 -1.96 -13.36 8.19
CA THR A 61 -1.30 -13.07 6.90
C THR A 61 -1.91 -11.85 6.25
N ILE A 62 -1.04 -10.89 5.89
CA ILE A 62 -1.37 -9.77 5.02
C ILE A 62 -1.02 -10.21 3.61
N PRO A 63 -1.97 -10.21 2.66
CA PRO A 63 -1.71 -10.75 1.32
C PRO A 63 -0.74 -9.87 0.53
N SER A 64 -0.13 -10.48 -0.49
CA SER A 64 0.64 -9.73 -1.48
C SER A 64 -0.29 -9.03 -2.46
N ARG A 65 0.27 -8.08 -3.25
CA ARG A 65 -0.53 -7.39 -4.29
C ARG A 65 -1.07 -8.33 -5.34
N TYR A 66 -0.46 -9.50 -5.49
CA TYR A 66 -0.89 -10.51 -6.49
C TYR A 66 -2.00 -11.41 -5.99
N GLN A 67 -2.27 -11.40 -4.69
CA GLN A 67 -3.30 -12.23 -4.07
C GLN A 67 -4.63 -11.51 -3.92
N VAL A 68 -4.66 -10.21 -4.24
CA VAL A 68 -5.90 -9.43 -4.25
C VAL A 68 -6.36 -9.23 -5.69
N GLN A 69 -7.67 -9.03 -5.87
CA GLN A 69 -8.23 -8.82 -7.18
C GLN A 69 -7.77 -7.46 -7.74
N LYS A 70 -7.44 -7.42 -9.04
CA LYS A 70 -7.01 -6.19 -9.69
C LYS A 70 -8.08 -5.11 -9.53
N GLY A 71 -7.63 -3.91 -9.20
CA GLY A 71 -8.50 -2.75 -9.01
C GLY A 71 -9.11 -2.65 -7.62
N THR A 72 -8.89 -3.64 -6.74
CA THR A 72 -9.32 -3.57 -5.35
C THR A 72 -8.22 -3.04 -4.45
N ALA A 73 -8.56 -2.80 -3.18
CA ALA A 73 -7.61 -2.29 -2.18
C ALA A 73 -6.33 -3.14 -2.17
N GLY A 74 -5.20 -2.48 -2.24
CA GLY A 74 -3.89 -3.12 -2.19
C GLY A 74 -3.32 -3.53 -3.53
N SER A 75 -4.11 -3.57 -4.60
CA SER A 75 -3.61 -3.88 -5.93
C SER A 75 -2.81 -2.70 -6.49
N TYR A 76 -1.86 -3.00 -7.37
CA TYR A 76 -1.12 -1.97 -8.10
C TYR A 76 -2.05 -1.12 -8.96
N GLU A 77 -3.02 -1.77 -9.61
CA GLU A 77 -3.99 -1.11 -10.49
C GLU A 77 -4.83 -0.08 -9.73
N ASN A 78 -5.18 -0.36 -8.49
CA ASN A 78 -5.90 0.60 -7.66
C ASN A 78 -5.08 1.86 -7.41
N SER A 79 -3.77 1.71 -7.18
CA SER A 79 -2.88 2.86 -7.02
C SER A 79 -2.71 3.65 -8.31
N VAL A 80 -2.59 2.98 -9.44
CA VAL A 80 -2.52 3.65 -10.75
C VAL A 80 -3.77 4.52 -10.95
N LYS A 81 -4.94 3.98 -10.65
CA LYS A 81 -6.20 4.70 -10.75
C LYS A 81 -6.22 5.94 -9.83
N PHE A 82 -5.79 5.76 -8.59
CA PHE A 82 -5.76 6.84 -7.60
C PHE A 82 -4.88 8.00 -8.09
N TYR A 83 -3.65 7.72 -8.50
CA TYR A 83 -2.72 8.77 -8.91
C TYR A 83 -3.08 9.36 -10.27
N THR A 84 -3.64 8.57 -11.17
CA THR A 84 -4.12 9.08 -12.45
C THR A 84 -5.23 10.11 -12.24
N ASN A 85 -6.10 9.90 -11.26
CA ASN A 85 -7.19 10.83 -10.97
C ASN A 85 -6.73 12.09 -10.22
N LEU A 86 -5.54 12.06 -9.60
CA LEU A 86 -5.01 13.23 -8.90
C LEU A 86 -4.30 14.22 -9.82
N ILE A 87 -3.78 13.75 -10.96
CA ILE A 87 -2.96 14.61 -11.84
C ILE A 87 -3.71 15.12 -13.05
#